data_636c9108f8fdad273a69e97a6994c5d0
#
_entry.id   636c9108f8fdad273a69e97a6994c5d0
#
_cell.length_a   1.000
_cell.length_b   1.000
_cell.length_c   1.000
_cell.angle_alpha   90.00
_cell.angle_beta   90.00
_cell.angle_gamma   90.00
#
_symmetry.space_group_name_H-M   'P 1'
#
loop_
_entity.id
_entity.type
_entity.pdbx_description
1 polymer ?
#
loop_
_entity_poly.entity_id
_entity_poly.type
_entity_poly.pdbx_seq_one_letter_code
_entity_poly.pdbx_strand_id
1 'polypeptide(L)'
;VRAFGSVGGTPRFIASASGAHVTDAEGRSYVDLVGSWGPALLGHAHPEVVAAVQAAAARGLSFGAPTATETLLAEEVHRRVPAAQKVRFVSTGTEATMTAVRLARGATGRDLVVKFAGCYHGHSDGLLAAAGSGLATGGLPGSAGVPTAVAAQTIVLPYNDVAALEA
;
A
#
# COMPACT_ATOMS: atom_id res chain seq x y z
N VAL A 1 -8.90 -11.06 0.82
CA VAL A 1 -9.03 -12.02 -0.28
C VAL A 1 -8.69 -11.31 -1.58
N ARG A 2 -7.82 -11.91 -2.37
CA ARG A 2 -7.35 -11.35 -3.64
C ARG A 2 -8.26 -11.79 -4.78
N ALA A 3 -8.47 -10.90 -5.76
CA ALA A 3 -9.35 -11.17 -6.89
C ALA A 3 -8.65 -12.06 -7.96
N PHE A 4 -8.30 -13.28 -7.62
CA PHE A 4 -7.65 -14.20 -8.55
C PHE A 4 -8.48 -14.47 -9.81
N GLY A 5 -9.79 -14.39 -9.73
CA GLY A 5 -10.68 -14.53 -10.88
C GLY A 5 -10.46 -13.48 -11.96
N SER A 6 -9.92 -12.31 -11.62
CA SER A 6 -9.65 -11.23 -12.59
C SER A 6 -8.41 -11.47 -13.47
N VAL A 7 -7.52 -12.37 -13.05
CA VAL A 7 -6.29 -12.70 -13.79
C VAL A 7 -6.32 -14.13 -14.36
N GLY A 8 -7.39 -14.87 -14.11
CA GLY A 8 -7.56 -16.26 -14.53
C GLY A 8 -6.77 -17.25 -13.66
N GLY A 9 -6.96 -18.53 -13.95
CA GLY A 9 -6.28 -19.62 -13.27
C GLY A 9 -6.86 -20.01 -11.92
N THR A 10 -6.25 -21.01 -11.29
CA THR A 10 -6.61 -21.50 -9.96
C THR A 10 -5.71 -20.85 -8.91
N PRO A 11 -6.27 -20.26 -7.83
CA PRO A 11 -5.47 -19.74 -6.73
C PRO A 11 -4.56 -20.82 -6.13
N ARG A 12 -3.29 -20.45 -5.92
CA ARG A 12 -2.32 -21.31 -5.23
C ARG A 12 -2.22 -20.87 -3.78
N PHE A 13 -2.25 -21.84 -2.86
CA PHE A 13 -2.01 -21.60 -1.45
C PHE A 13 -0.51 -21.70 -1.19
N ILE A 14 0.13 -20.59 -0.88
CA ILE A 14 1.57 -20.55 -0.61
C ILE A 14 1.81 -20.97 0.84
N ALA A 15 2.67 -21.96 1.03
CA ALA A 15 3.03 -22.50 2.34
C ALA A 15 4.32 -21.88 2.89
N SER A 16 5.28 -21.54 2.02
CA SER A 16 6.54 -20.93 2.42
C SER A 16 7.15 -20.09 1.30
N ALA A 17 8.13 -19.26 1.66
CA ALA A 17 8.89 -18.49 0.69
C ALA A 17 10.33 -18.25 1.19
N SER A 18 11.29 -18.20 0.28
CA SER A 18 12.69 -17.89 0.59
C SER A 18 13.39 -17.26 -0.61
N GLY A 19 14.14 -16.18 -0.39
CA GLY A 19 14.78 -15.44 -1.46
C GLY A 19 13.77 -15.00 -2.52
N ALA A 20 14.00 -15.37 -3.78
CA ALA A 20 13.13 -15.06 -4.90
C ALA A 20 12.05 -16.11 -5.19
N HIS A 21 11.85 -17.08 -4.30
CA HIS A 21 10.96 -18.21 -4.57
C HIS A 21 9.84 -18.32 -3.53
N VAL A 22 8.66 -18.75 -4.00
CA VAL A 22 7.52 -19.16 -3.17
C VAL A 22 7.22 -20.62 -3.41
N THR A 23 6.79 -21.35 -2.38
CA THR A 23 6.44 -22.76 -2.46
C THR A 23 4.98 -22.93 -2.07
N ASP A 24 4.20 -23.62 -2.91
CA ASP A 24 2.79 -23.88 -2.62
C ASP A 24 2.60 -25.05 -1.64
N ALA A 25 1.36 -25.23 -1.20
CA ALA A 25 0.99 -26.29 -0.26
C ALA A 25 1.18 -27.72 -0.82
N GLU A 26 1.36 -27.85 -2.13
CA GLU A 26 1.63 -29.10 -2.83
C GLU A 26 3.15 -29.33 -3.03
N GLY A 27 4.00 -28.42 -2.51
CA GLY A 27 5.45 -28.52 -2.57
C GLY A 27 6.08 -28.01 -3.87
N ARG A 28 5.31 -27.43 -4.78
CA ARG A 28 5.84 -26.85 -6.03
C ARG A 28 6.44 -25.48 -5.78
N SER A 29 7.62 -25.24 -6.33
CA SER A 29 8.32 -23.94 -6.22
C SER A 29 8.12 -23.09 -7.45
N TYR A 30 7.96 -21.78 -7.24
CA TYR A 30 7.79 -20.77 -8.28
C TYR A 30 8.71 -19.59 -8.02
N VAL A 31 9.18 -18.94 -9.09
CA VAL A 31 9.83 -17.63 -8.98
C VAL A 31 8.76 -16.59 -8.66
N ASP A 32 8.97 -15.81 -7.61
CA ASP A 32 8.09 -14.72 -7.24
C ASP A 32 8.42 -13.44 -8.01
N LEU A 33 7.65 -13.17 -9.06
CA LEU A 33 7.73 -11.91 -9.83
C LEU A 33 6.82 -10.81 -9.27
N VAL A 34 6.13 -11.07 -8.16
CA VAL A 34 5.21 -10.11 -7.53
C VAL A 34 5.89 -9.32 -6.41
N GLY A 35 6.80 -9.97 -5.65
CA GLY A 35 7.53 -9.34 -4.55
C GLY A 35 6.64 -8.67 -3.52
N SER A 36 5.48 -9.28 -3.20
CA SER A 36 4.44 -8.73 -2.31
C SER A 36 3.96 -7.33 -2.70
N TRP A 37 3.96 -7.01 -4.00
CA TRP A 37 3.67 -5.69 -4.59
C TRP A 37 4.64 -4.59 -4.14
N GLY A 38 5.93 -4.94 -3.99
CA GLY A 38 7.03 -4.01 -3.73
C GLY A 38 7.76 -4.18 -2.41
N PRO A 39 7.15 -4.59 -1.27
CA PRO A 39 7.86 -4.67 0.00
C PRO A 39 9.00 -5.68 0.07
N ALA A 40 8.97 -6.75 -0.72
CA ALA A 40 9.96 -7.84 -0.64
C ALA A 40 11.27 -7.53 -1.37
N LEU A 41 11.86 -6.35 -1.15
CA LEU A 41 13.11 -5.89 -1.80
C LEU A 41 14.31 -6.80 -1.52
N LEU A 42 14.39 -7.40 -0.32
CA LEU A 42 15.45 -8.32 0.08
C LEU A 42 15.09 -9.78 -0.22
N GLY A 43 13.98 -10.02 -0.90
CA GLY A 43 13.39 -11.35 -1.02
C GLY A 43 12.70 -11.81 0.26
N HIS A 44 12.20 -13.03 0.21
CA HIS A 44 11.49 -13.64 1.32
C HIS A 44 12.45 -14.22 2.36
N ALA A 45 12.03 -14.15 3.63
CA ALA A 45 12.73 -14.77 4.77
C ALA A 45 14.24 -14.44 4.84
N HIS A 46 14.62 -13.18 4.57
CA HIS A 46 16.02 -12.76 4.68
C HIS A 46 16.53 -13.04 6.09
N PRO A 47 17.64 -13.78 6.26
CA PRO A 47 18.07 -14.31 7.56
C PRO A 47 18.26 -13.25 8.63
N GLU A 48 18.91 -12.13 8.31
CA GLU A 48 19.13 -11.04 9.26
C GLU A 48 17.82 -10.36 9.69
N VAL A 49 16.87 -10.20 8.76
CA VAL A 49 15.55 -9.64 9.07
C VAL A 49 14.77 -10.58 9.97
N VAL A 50 14.78 -11.88 9.67
CA VAL A 50 14.11 -12.90 10.50
C VAL A 50 14.69 -12.90 11.91
N ALA A 51 16.02 -12.89 12.05
CA ALA A 51 16.68 -12.86 13.35
C ALA A 51 16.33 -11.59 14.14
N ALA A 52 16.32 -10.42 13.48
CA ALA A 52 15.97 -9.15 14.12
C ALA A 52 14.50 -9.14 14.60
N VAL A 53 13.58 -9.67 13.78
CA VAL A 53 12.15 -9.79 14.14
C VAL A 53 11.97 -10.73 15.33
N GLN A 54 12.63 -11.90 15.34
CA GLN A 54 12.57 -12.85 16.43
C GLN A 54 13.07 -12.23 17.75
N ALA A 55 14.22 -11.52 17.69
CA ALA A 55 14.77 -10.83 18.84
C ALA A 55 13.86 -9.69 19.35
N ALA A 56 13.19 -8.98 18.45
CA ALA A 56 12.22 -7.94 18.84
C ALA A 56 10.97 -8.56 19.45
N ALA A 57 10.44 -9.63 18.84
CA ALA A 57 9.25 -10.32 19.32
C ALA A 57 9.40 -10.86 20.75
N ALA A 58 10.58 -11.34 21.11
CA ALA A 58 10.89 -11.81 22.47
C ALA A 58 10.81 -10.70 23.55
N ARG A 59 10.87 -9.42 23.15
CA ARG A 59 10.73 -8.26 24.06
C ARG A 59 9.36 -7.62 24.03
N GLY A 60 8.46 -8.09 23.17
CA GLY A 60 7.14 -7.52 22.93
C GLY A 60 7.08 -6.68 21.64
N LEU A 61 5.92 -6.61 21.03
CA LEU A 61 5.69 -5.95 19.74
C LEU A 61 4.78 -4.72 19.82
N SER A 62 4.11 -4.50 20.99
CA SER A 62 3.20 -3.37 21.16
C SER A 62 3.16 -2.96 22.64
N PHE A 63 3.43 -1.70 22.91
CA PHE A 63 3.57 -1.21 24.29
C PHE A 63 2.57 -0.10 24.65
N GLY A 64 1.84 0.44 23.67
CA GLY A 64 1.01 1.63 23.89
C GLY A 64 1.82 2.87 24.29
N ALA A 65 3.13 2.88 24.01
CA ALA A 65 4.07 3.92 24.39
C ALA A 65 5.16 4.07 23.31
N PRO A 66 5.86 5.22 23.22
CA PRO A 66 6.97 5.41 22.29
C PRO A 66 8.09 4.40 22.53
N THR A 67 8.80 4.03 21.45
CA THR A 67 9.94 3.12 21.52
C THR A 67 11.18 3.74 20.88
N ALA A 68 12.35 3.40 21.40
CA ALA A 68 13.64 3.85 20.81
C ALA A 68 13.79 3.36 19.36
N THR A 69 13.30 2.17 19.03
CA THR A 69 13.36 1.62 17.67
C THR A 69 12.59 2.45 16.66
N GLU A 70 11.44 2.99 17.07
CA GLU A 70 10.64 3.90 16.22
C GLU A 70 11.39 5.20 15.94
N THR A 71 12.04 5.77 16.96
CA THR A 71 12.89 6.96 16.80
C THR A 71 14.06 6.71 15.85
N LEU A 72 14.81 5.63 16.03
CA LEU A 72 15.92 5.26 15.15
C LEU A 72 15.47 5.07 13.70
N LEU A 73 14.31 4.47 13.47
CA LEU A 73 13.75 4.34 12.13
C LEU A 73 13.36 5.69 11.53
N ALA A 74 12.79 6.60 12.31
CA ALA A 74 12.45 7.95 11.85
C ALA A 74 13.71 8.77 11.48
N GLU A 75 14.76 8.65 12.25
CA GLU A 75 16.07 9.27 11.96
C GLU A 75 16.67 8.72 10.66
N GLU A 76 16.59 7.39 10.43
CA GLU A 76 17.07 6.77 9.20
C GLU A 76 16.25 7.21 7.98
N VAL A 77 14.93 7.33 8.11
CA VAL A 77 14.07 7.90 7.05
C VAL A 77 14.48 9.33 6.74
N HIS A 78 14.65 10.18 7.74
CA HIS A 78 15.09 11.57 7.55
C HIS A 78 16.47 11.66 6.88
N ARG A 79 17.41 10.81 7.27
CA ARG A 79 18.76 10.76 6.69
C ARG A 79 18.72 10.43 5.18
N ARG A 80 17.82 9.54 4.74
CA ARG A 80 17.67 9.14 3.33
C ARG A 80 16.76 10.10 2.53
N VAL A 81 15.81 10.71 3.19
CA VAL A 81 14.83 11.63 2.60
C VAL A 81 14.81 12.92 3.41
N PRO A 82 15.77 13.85 3.20
CA PRO A 82 15.91 15.05 4.03
C PRO A 82 14.68 15.95 4.08
N ALA A 83 13.81 15.89 3.05
CA ALA A 83 12.53 16.60 3.04
C ALA A 83 11.54 16.05 4.08
N ALA A 84 11.69 14.82 4.54
CA ALA A 84 10.87 14.21 5.59
C ALA A 84 11.34 14.64 6.98
N GLN A 85 11.17 15.93 7.31
CA GLN A 85 11.58 16.52 8.60
C GLN A 85 10.79 15.96 9.78
N LYS A 86 9.55 15.52 9.55
CA LYS A 86 8.71 14.84 10.53
C LYS A 86 8.18 13.56 9.91
N VAL A 87 8.22 12.49 10.69
CA VAL A 87 7.80 11.16 10.24
C VAL A 87 6.72 10.64 11.16
N ARG A 88 5.67 10.06 10.58
CA ARG A 88 4.65 9.30 11.28
C ARG A 88 4.56 7.92 10.66
N PHE A 89 4.74 6.90 11.47
CA PHE A 89 4.54 5.52 11.04
C PHE A 89 3.07 5.11 11.18
N VAL A 90 2.64 4.27 10.27
CA VAL A 90 1.33 3.64 10.24
C VAL A 90 1.50 2.19 9.77
N SER A 91 0.48 1.36 9.96
CA SER A 91 0.61 -0.07 9.70
C SER A 91 0.35 -0.47 8.23
N THR A 92 -0.30 0.40 7.43
CA THR A 92 -0.67 0.08 6.05
C THR A 92 -0.53 1.28 5.12
N GLY A 93 -0.40 0.99 3.81
CA GLY A 93 -0.44 2.04 2.77
C GLY A 93 -1.76 2.81 2.74
N THR A 94 -2.88 2.16 3.06
CA THR A 94 -4.19 2.82 3.18
C THR A 94 -4.19 3.86 4.29
N GLU A 95 -3.66 3.52 5.46
CA GLU A 95 -3.53 4.48 6.57
C GLU A 95 -2.60 5.64 6.22
N ALA A 96 -1.51 5.36 5.50
CA ALA A 96 -0.57 6.38 5.04
C ALA A 96 -1.25 7.36 4.09
N THR A 97 -1.90 6.89 3.05
CA THR A 97 -2.58 7.75 2.06
C THR A 97 -3.77 8.49 2.66
N MET A 98 -4.58 7.83 3.48
CA MET A 98 -5.67 8.47 4.22
C MET A 98 -5.16 9.61 5.12
N THR A 99 -4.06 9.39 5.82
CA THR A 99 -3.45 10.41 6.68
C THR A 99 -2.85 11.55 5.86
N ALA A 100 -2.17 11.24 4.75
CA ALA A 100 -1.60 12.23 3.85
C ALA A 100 -2.67 13.14 3.23
N VAL A 101 -3.77 12.58 2.74
CA VAL A 101 -4.90 13.36 2.20
C VAL A 101 -5.51 14.27 3.28
N ARG A 102 -5.73 13.74 4.49
CA ARG A 102 -6.25 14.53 5.60
C ARG A 102 -5.31 15.68 5.97
N LEU A 103 -4.01 15.42 6.02
CA LEU A 103 -2.99 16.44 6.28
C LEU A 103 -2.97 17.52 5.20
N ALA A 104 -2.99 17.12 3.94
CA ALA A 104 -3.03 18.04 2.80
C ALA A 104 -4.27 18.94 2.85
N ARG A 105 -5.45 18.37 3.09
CA ARG A 105 -6.69 19.13 3.25
C ARG A 105 -6.62 20.10 4.42
N GLY A 106 -6.14 19.64 5.57
CA GLY A 106 -5.99 20.51 6.76
C GLY A 106 -5.00 21.66 6.57
N ALA A 107 -3.93 21.43 5.83
CA ALA A 107 -2.91 22.45 5.56
C ALA A 107 -3.31 23.45 4.48
N THR A 108 -4.16 23.06 3.52
CA THR A 108 -4.51 23.89 2.35
C THR A 108 -5.92 24.47 2.40
N GLY A 109 -6.81 23.92 3.24
CA GLY A 109 -8.24 24.23 3.25
C GLY A 109 -8.97 23.76 1.98
N ARG A 110 -8.39 22.83 1.19
CA ARG A 110 -8.96 22.34 -0.07
C ARG A 110 -9.55 20.94 0.14
N ASP A 111 -10.74 20.70 -0.41
CA ASP A 111 -11.44 19.42 -0.26
C ASP A 111 -11.14 18.42 -1.39
N LEU A 112 -10.93 18.94 -2.61
CA LEU A 112 -10.77 18.10 -3.79
C LEU A 112 -9.39 17.44 -3.85
N VAL A 113 -9.37 16.18 -4.32
CA VAL A 113 -8.16 15.41 -4.55
C VAL A 113 -8.16 14.93 -5.99
N VAL A 114 -7.05 15.09 -6.69
CA VAL A 114 -6.85 14.51 -8.02
C VAL A 114 -6.14 13.17 -7.86
N LYS A 115 -6.60 12.17 -8.59
CA LYS A 115 -5.92 10.88 -8.77
C LYS A 115 -5.99 10.44 -10.23
N PHE A 116 -5.14 9.50 -10.62
CA PHE A 116 -5.15 8.94 -11.97
C PHE A 116 -5.92 7.61 -12.03
N ALA A 117 -6.62 7.40 -13.15
CA ALA A 117 -7.34 6.17 -13.42
C ALA A 117 -6.41 4.96 -13.39
N GLY A 118 -6.89 3.83 -12.89
CA GLY A 118 -6.12 2.60 -12.76
C GLY A 118 -5.10 2.56 -11.62
N CYS A 119 -4.82 3.68 -10.94
CA CYS A 119 -3.88 3.73 -9.83
C CYS A 119 -4.57 3.36 -8.52
N TYR A 120 -3.98 2.42 -7.77
CA TYR A 120 -4.45 2.01 -6.45
C TYR A 120 -3.67 2.74 -5.35
N HIS A 121 -4.41 3.38 -4.44
CA HIS A 121 -3.85 4.16 -3.33
C HIS A 121 -4.43 3.75 -1.96
N GLY A 122 -4.75 2.48 -1.78
CA GLY A 122 -5.45 1.99 -0.61
C GLY A 122 -6.98 2.00 -0.78
N HIS A 123 -7.68 1.60 0.27
CA HIS A 123 -9.13 1.38 0.21
C HIS A 123 -9.94 2.35 1.06
N SER A 124 -9.43 3.56 1.34
CA SER A 124 -10.30 4.62 1.85
C SER A 124 -11.29 5.07 0.77
N ASP A 125 -12.52 5.35 1.13
CA ASP A 125 -13.64 5.58 0.22
C ASP A 125 -13.32 6.57 -0.90
N GLY A 126 -12.75 7.71 -0.57
CA GLY A 126 -12.39 8.73 -1.55
C GLY A 126 -11.34 8.29 -2.58
N LEU A 127 -10.53 7.28 -2.28
CA LEU A 127 -9.47 6.78 -3.18
C LEU A 127 -9.90 5.56 -3.99
N LEU A 128 -11.10 5.02 -3.77
CA LEU A 128 -11.63 3.88 -4.51
C LEU A 128 -12.23 4.26 -5.87
N ALA A 129 -12.45 5.54 -6.15
CA ALA A 129 -12.94 6.00 -7.44
C ALA A 129 -11.97 5.59 -8.56
N ALA A 130 -12.44 4.81 -9.55
CA ALA A 130 -11.68 4.27 -10.68
C ALA A 130 -10.29 3.71 -10.30
N ALA A 131 -10.20 2.99 -9.16
CA ALA A 131 -8.97 2.43 -8.63
C ALA A 131 -8.72 1.01 -9.12
N GLY A 132 -7.49 0.75 -9.57
CA GLY A 132 -6.90 -0.56 -9.74
C GLY A 132 -7.29 -1.35 -10.99
N SER A 133 -6.41 -2.27 -11.38
CA SER A 133 -6.58 -3.14 -12.55
C SER A 133 -7.78 -4.11 -12.43
N GLY A 134 -8.17 -4.51 -11.22
CA GLY A 134 -9.33 -5.39 -10.99
C GLY A 134 -10.68 -4.68 -11.09
N LEU A 135 -10.72 -3.35 -10.93
CA LEU A 135 -11.93 -2.53 -11.09
C LEU A 135 -12.02 -1.86 -12.45
N ALA A 136 -10.89 -1.57 -13.10
CA ALA A 136 -10.83 -0.99 -14.44
C ALA A 136 -11.43 -1.93 -15.50
N THR A 137 -11.38 -3.23 -15.29
CA THR A 137 -11.94 -4.23 -16.21
C THR A 137 -13.47 -4.26 -16.23
N GLY A 138 -14.15 -3.67 -15.25
CA GLY A 138 -15.61 -3.70 -15.11
C GLY A 138 -16.33 -2.38 -15.36
N GLY A 139 -15.64 -1.25 -15.58
CA GLY A 139 -16.27 0.06 -15.81
C GLY A 139 -17.20 0.52 -14.68
N LEU A 140 -17.08 -0.06 -13.48
CA LEU A 140 -17.96 0.24 -12.37
C LEU A 140 -17.57 1.59 -11.74
N PRO A 141 -18.52 2.54 -11.63
CA PRO A 141 -18.33 3.76 -10.90
C PRO A 141 -18.22 3.43 -9.40
N GLY A 142 -17.02 3.45 -8.88
CA GLY A 142 -16.75 3.29 -7.45
C GLY A 142 -17.05 1.89 -6.88
N SER A 143 -16.45 1.56 -5.76
CA SER A 143 -16.80 0.36 -4.99
C SER A 143 -18.21 0.49 -4.41
N ALA A 144 -18.98 -0.61 -4.43
CA ALA A 144 -20.26 -0.67 -3.77
C ALA A 144 -20.14 -0.25 -2.29
N GLY A 145 -21.02 0.62 -1.84
CA GLY A 145 -21.01 1.14 -0.46
C GLY A 145 -20.24 2.45 -0.27
N VAL A 146 -19.52 2.96 -1.27
CA VAL A 146 -18.93 4.31 -1.20
C VAL A 146 -20.02 5.37 -1.40
N PRO A 147 -20.22 6.30 -0.44
CA PRO A 147 -21.21 7.37 -0.60
C PRO A 147 -20.84 8.30 -1.75
N THR A 148 -21.83 8.70 -2.55
CA THR A 148 -21.64 9.60 -3.69
C THR A 148 -20.97 10.91 -3.29
N ALA A 149 -21.33 11.47 -2.14
CA ALA A 149 -20.73 12.72 -1.64
C ALA A 149 -19.23 12.58 -1.35
N VAL A 150 -18.76 11.39 -0.95
CA VAL A 150 -17.34 11.13 -0.73
C VAL A 150 -16.62 10.93 -2.06
N ALA A 151 -17.22 10.16 -2.98
CA ALA A 151 -16.64 9.94 -4.31
C ALA A 151 -16.54 11.24 -5.12
N ALA A 152 -17.49 12.17 -4.98
CA ALA A 152 -17.49 13.47 -5.66
C ALA A 152 -16.32 14.39 -5.28
N GLN A 153 -15.64 14.11 -4.17
CA GLN A 153 -14.45 14.85 -3.76
C GLN A 153 -13.16 14.39 -4.45
N THR A 154 -13.26 13.36 -5.31
CA THR A 154 -12.08 12.81 -6.01
C THR A 154 -12.26 12.97 -7.52
N ILE A 155 -11.41 13.80 -8.11
CA ILE A 155 -11.31 13.98 -9.55
C ILE A 155 -10.40 12.88 -10.09
N VAL A 156 -10.91 12.09 -11.05
CA VAL A 156 -10.13 11.02 -11.66
C VAL A 156 -9.77 11.41 -13.08
N LEU A 157 -8.48 11.52 -13.37
CA LEU A 157 -7.94 11.88 -14.67
C LEU A 157 -7.30 10.66 -15.36
N PRO A 158 -7.24 10.62 -16.69
CA PRO A 158 -6.42 9.65 -17.40
C PRO A 158 -4.95 9.80 -17.00
N TYR A 159 -4.24 8.66 -16.90
CA TYR A 159 -2.80 8.69 -16.63
C TYR A 159 -2.04 9.26 -17.85
N ASN A 160 -1.05 10.12 -17.58
CA ASN A 160 -0.21 10.74 -18.60
C ASN A 160 -0.97 11.60 -19.63
N ASP A 161 -2.11 12.16 -19.28
CA ASP A 161 -2.88 13.12 -20.09
C ASP A 161 -2.71 14.53 -19.50
N VAL A 162 -1.77 15.26 -20.04
CA VAL A 162 -1.43 16.64 -19.59
C VAL A 162 -2.59 17.59 -19.87
N ALA A 163 -3.27 17.45 -21.01
CA ALA A 163 -4.40 18.31 -21.37
C ALA A 163 -5.57 18.16 -20.39
N ALA A 164 -5.85 16.92 -19.96
CA ALA A 164 -6.87 16.66 -18.95
C ALA A 164 -6.50 17.21 -17.55
N LEU A 165 -5.21 17.39 -17.27
CA LEU A 165 -4.75 17.96 -16.00
C LEU A 165 -4.83 19.49 -16.00
N GLU A 166 -4.69 20.13 -17.16
CA GLU A 166 -4.70 21.60 -17.33
C GLU A 166 -6.13 22.17 -17.49
N ALA A 167 -7.10 21.31 -17.84
CA ALA A 167 -8.52 21.66 -18.01
C ALA A 167 -9.27 21.74 -16.67
#